data_60a4fd6380c13725a2b641632fe60328
#
_entry.id   60a4fd6380c13725a2b641632fe60328
#
_cell.length_a   1.000
_cell.length_b   1.000
_cell.length_c   1.000
_cell.angle_alpha   90.00
_cell.angle_beta   90.00
_cell.angle_gamma   90.00
#
_symmetry.space_group_name_H-M   'P 1'
#
loop_
_entity.id
_entity.type
_entity.pdbx_description
1 polymer ?
#
loop_
_entity_poly.entity_id
_entity_poly.type
_entity_poly.pdbx_seq_one_letter_code
_entity_poly.pdbx_strand_id
1 'polypeptide(L)'
;RVAMAGKLNLPQDKAFDEPEPWPSSLNALVHEAKDSLAPVLKNCKNIKNLKQLPWKTALNNGLSWPQQDALATLLPTHVTIPTGREASLDYRDNGDVVLSAKMPELYSQGTPLTIAGGRITVVCELLSPAGRPLQTTSDLAAFWHGSYKEIQKEMKGRYPKHFWPD
;
A
#
# COMPACT_ATOMS: atom_id res chain seq x y z
N ARG A 1 -7.78 -0.81 2.17
CA ARG A 1 -7.99 -1.10 0.75
C ARG A 1 -9.47 -1.17 0.39
N VAL A 2 -10.28 -2.02 1.02
CA VAL A 2 -11.73 -2.19 0.73
C VAL A 2 -12.49 -0.87 0.87
N ALA A 3 -12.31 -0.15 1.98
CA ALA A 3 -12.93 1.16 2.18
C ALA A 3 -12.49 2.20 1.13
N MET A 4 -11.25 2.14 0.68
CA MET A 4 -10.74 2.98 -0.40
C MET A 4 -11.34 2.60 -1.75
N ALA A 5 -11.48 1.30 -2.04
CA ALA A 5 -12.14 0.82 -3.24
C ALA A 5 -13.58 1.32 -3.36
N GLY A 6 -14.31 1.29 -2.25
CA GLY A 6 -15.68 1.84 -2.16
C GLY A 6 -15.71 3.35 -2.39
N LYS A 7 -14.84 4.12 -1.74
CA LYS A 7 -14.76 5.58 -1.91
C LYS A 7 -14.43 5.99 -3.35
N LEU A 8 -13.57 5.23 -4.03
CA LEU A 8 -13.17 5.50 -5.42
C LEU A 8 -14.12 4.90 -6.45
N ASN A 9 -15.10 4.13 -6.00
CA ASN A 9 -15.98 3.34 -6.86
C ASN A 9 -15.17 2.59 -7.94
N LEU A 10 -14.20 1.78 -7.46
CA LEU A 10 -13.28 1.10 -8.37
C LEU A 10 -14.04 0.12 -9.28
N PRO A 11 -13.69 0.08 -10.56
CA PRO A 11 -14.31 -0.84 -11.50
C PRO A 11 -13.99 -2.29 -11.11
N GLN A 12 -14.98 -3.15 -11.27
CA GLN A 12 -14.86 -4.60 -11.21
C GLN A 12 -14.91 -5.13 -12.63
N ASP A 13 -14.31 -6.28 -12.89
CA ASP A 13 -14.31 -6.85 -14.24
C ASP A 13 -15.76 -7.14 -14.69
N LYS A 14 -16.13 -6.60 -15.86
CA LYS A 14 -17.44 -6.74 -16.45
C LYS A 14 -17.72 -8.14 -17.03
N ALA A 15 -16.74 -9.03 -17.03
CA ALA A 15 -16.92 -10.42 -17.48
C ALA A 15 -17.84 -11.24 -16.57
N PHE A 16 -18.16 -10.72 -15.40
CA PHE A 16 -19.07 -11.29 -14.40
C PHE A 16 -20.24 -10.32 -14.22
N ASP A 17 -21.42 -10.83 -13.89
CA ASP A 17 -22.67 -10.12 -13.66
C ASP A 17 -22.55 -8.72 -13.02
N GLU A 18 -23.63 -8.01 -12.80
CA GLU A 18 -23.64 -6.66 -12.25
C GLU A 18 -22.63 -6.45 -11.09
N PRO A 19 -21.88 -5.33 -11.10
CA PRO A 19 -20.84 -5.08 -10.08
C PRO A 19 -21.47 -5.04 -8.69
N GLU A 20 -20.98 -5.87 -7.79
CA GLU A 20 -21.41 -5.88 -6.39
C GLU A 20 -20.93 -4.63 -5.63
N PRO A 21 -21.78 -4.07 -4.75
CA PRO A 21 -21.37 -2.91 -3.98
C PRO A 21 -20.20 -3.24 -3.04
N TRP A 22 -19.24 -2.32 -2.94
CA TRP A 22 -18.14 -2.47 -2.00
C TRP A 22 -18.63 -2.37 -0.56
N PRO A 23 -18.16 -3.23 0.37
CA PRO A 23 -18.48 -3.09 1.78
C PRO A 23 -18.09 -1.69 2.29
N SER A 24 -19.07 -0.96 2.82
CA SER A 24 -18.91 0.45 3.24
C SER A 24 -18.18 0.63 4.57
N SER A 25 -18.04 -0.44 5.34
CA SER A 25 -17.43 -0.42 6.68
C SER A 25 -16.76 -1.77 7.01
N LEU A 26 -15.96 -1.79 8.08
CA LEU A 26 -15.43 -3.03 8.63
C LEU A 26 -16.55 -4.00 9.04
N ASN A 27 -17.62 -3.48 9.64
CA ASN A 27 -18.76 -4.31 10.05
C ASN A 27 -19.48 -4.94 8.84
N ALA A 28 -19.65 -4.19 7.75
CA ALA A 28 -20.19 -4.73 6.50
C ALA A 28 -19.28 -5.84 5.95
N LEU A 29 -17.96 -5.60 5.88
CA LEU A 29 -17.00 -6.61 5.43
C LEU A 29 -17.01 -7.88 6.30
N VAL A 30 -17.11 -7.73 7.62
CA VAL A 30 -17.21 -8.88 8.55
C VAL A 30 -18.53 -9.62 8.35
N HIS A 31 -19.62 -8.91 8.05
CA HIS A 31 -20.91 -9.52 7.74
C HIS A 31 -20.86 -10.37 6.47
N GLU A 32 -20.27 -9.84 5.39
CA GLU A 32 -20.04 -10.59 4.15
C GLU A 32 -19.15 -11.82 4.37
N ALA A 33 -18.15 -11.70 5.23
CA ALA A 33 -17.21 -12.77 5.54
C ALA A 33 -17.72 -13.79 6.60
N LYS A 34 -18.96 -13.65 7.13
CA LYS A 34 -19.43 -14.45 8.26
C LYS A 34 -19.33 -15.96 8.02
N ASP A 35 -19.63 -16.42 6.81
CA ASP A 35 -19.60 -17.85 6.47
C ASP A 35 -18.17 -18.40 6.38
N SER A 36 -17.21 -17.56 5.98
CA SER A 36 -15.79 -17.88 5.99
C SER A 36 -15.17 -17.80 7.38
N LEU A 37 -15.66 -16.90 8.23
CA LEU A 37 -15.17 -16.69 9.59
C LEU A 37 -15.71 -17.73 10.59
N ALA A 38 -16.97 -18.15 10.44
CA ALA A 38 -17.62 -19.05 11.39
C ALA A 38 -16.85 -20.37 11.65
N PRO A 39 -16.36 -21.11 10.63
CA PRO A 39 -15.60 -22.34 10.88
C PRO A 39 -14.28 -22.08 11.59
N VAL A 40 -13.63 -20.94 11.28
CA VAL A 40 -12.33 -20.56 11.86
C VAL A 40 -12.48 -20.17 13.32
N LEU A 41 -13.57 -19.45 13.65
CA LEU A 41 -13.89 -19.02 15.02
C LEU A 41 -14.31 -20.16 15.93
N LYS A 42 -14.99 -21.21 15.42
CA LYS A 42 -15.39 -22.40 16.20
C LYS A 42 -14.23 -23.07 16.93
N ASN A 43 -13.03 -22.99 16.38
CA ASN A 43 -11.82 -23.60 16.94
C ASN A 43 -11.07 -22.67 17.91
N CYS A 44 -11.54 -21.44 18.12
CA CYS A 44 -10.91 -20.49 19.02
C CYS A 44 -11.35 -20.70 20.46
N LYS A 45 -10.43 -21.16 21.31
CA LYS A 45 -10.65 -21.40 22.75
C LYS A 45 -10.14 -20.26 23.63
N ASN A 46 -9.31 -19.37 23.13
CA ASN A 46 -8.70 -18.28 23.88
C ASN A 46 -8.23 -17.14 22.97
N ILE A 47 -7.84 -16.01 23.57
CA ILE A 47 -7.36 -14.80 22.86
C ILE A 47 -6.09 -15.09 22.02
N LYS A 48 -5.23 -16.01 22.46
CA LYS A 48 -4.02 -16.37 21.72
C LYS A 48 -4.37 -17.04 20.37
N ASN A 49 -5.33 -17.96 20.39
CA ASN A 49 -5.86 -18.58 19.17
C ASN A 49 -6.49 -17.53 18.25
N LEU A 50 -7.26 -16.59 18.80
CA LEU A 50 -7.89 -15.52 18.06
C LEU A 50 -6.87 -14.66 17.31
N LYS A 51 -5.74 -14.31 17.94
CA LYS A 51 -4.67 -13.52 17.30
C LYS A 51 -3.94 -14.26 16.17
N GLN A 52 -3.97 -15.59 16.17
CA GLN A 52 -3.29 -16.44 15.19
C GLN A 52 -4.19 -16.82 14.00
N LEU A 53 -5.45 -16.37 13.99
CA LEU A 53 -6.36 -16.68 12.89
C LEU A 53 -5.90 -16.03 11.58
N PRO A 54 -6.17 -16.69 10.44
CA PRO A 54 -5.90 -16.16 9.12
C PRO A 54 -6.94 -15.09 8.72
N TRP A 55 -7.06 -14.02 9.51
CA TRP A 55 -8.05 -12.95 9.32
C TRP A 55 -8.08 -12.39 7.90
N LYS A 56 -6.89 -12.15 7.33
CA LYS A 56 -6.78 -11.60 5.98
C LYS A 56 -7.45 -12.51 4.95
N THR A 57 -7.21 -13.82 5.02
CA THR A 57 -7.80 -14.79 4.11
C THR A 57 -9.30 -14.89 4.33
N ALA A 58 -9.75 -15.01 5.59
CA ALA A 58 -11.16 -15.15 5.91
C ALA A 58 -11.99 -13.92 5.50
N LEU A 59 -11.48 -12.71 5.74
CA LEU A 59 -12.14 -11.47 5.33
C LEU A 59 -12.11 -11.29 3.80
N ASN A 60 -11.03 -11.70 3.13
CA ASN A 60 -10.95 -11.64 1.69
C ASN A 60 -11.96 -12.57 1.01
N ASN A 61 -12.21 -13.74 1.60
CA ASN A 61 -13.24 -14.68 1.13
C ASN A 61 -14.68 -14.16 1.28
N GLY A 62 -14.90 -13.09 2.04
CA GLY A 62 -16.17 -12.37 2.09
C GLY A 62 -16.39 -11.41 0.92
N LEU A 63 -15.39 -11.23 0.07
CA LEU A 63 -15.49 -10.44 -1.16
C LEU A 63 -15.76 -11.36 -2.35
N SER A 64 -16.50 -10.88 -3.33
CA SER A 64 -16.67 -11.59 -4.60
C SER A 64 -15.34 -11.67 -5.37
N TRP A 65 -15.24 -12.60 -6.30
CA TRP A 65 -14.03 -12.76 -7.09
C TRP A 65 -13.65 -11.49 -7.88
N PRO A 66 -14.59 -10.80 -8.57
CA PRO A 66 -14.29 -9.51 -9.21
C PRO A 66 -13.78 -8.43 -8.25
N GLN A 67 -14.30 -8.39 -7.02
CA GLN A 67 -13.80 -7.47 -5.99
C GLN A 67 -12.38 -7.82 -5.54
N GLN A 68 -12.08 -9.11 -5.36
CA GLN A 68 -10.74 -9.56 -5.00
C GLN A 68 -9.73 -9.23 -6.10
N ASP A 69 -10.08 -9.46 -7.36
CA ASP A 69 -9.23 -9.14 -8.52
C ASP A 69 -9.01 -7.62 -8.65
N ALA A 70 -10.06 -6.83 -8.54
CA ALA A 70 -9.95 -5.36 -8.55
C ALA A 70 -9.04 -4.84 -7.43
N LEU A 71 -9.11 -5.42 -6.21
CA LEU A 71 -8.19 -5.07 -5.13
C LEU A 71 -6.75 -5.48 -5.41
N ALA A 72 -6.53 -6.63 -6.03
CA ALA A 72 -5.19 -7.11 -6.36
C ALA A 72 -4.53 -6.22 -7.41
N THR A 73 -5.29 -5.85 -8.44
CA THR A 73 -4.78 -5.11 -9.60
C THR A 73 -4.70 -3.60 -9.34
N LEU A 74 -5.75 -3.00 -8.79
CA LEU A 74 -5.88 -1.56 -8.66
C LEU A 74 -5.35 -1.00 -7.33
N LEU A 75 -5.44 -1.79 -6.26
CA LEU A 75 -4.93 -1.43 -4.95
C LEU A 75 -3.96 -2.52 -4.43
N PRO A 76 -2.82 -2.72 -5.08
CA PRO A 76 -1.88 -3.76 -4.71
C PRO A 76 -1.31 -3.54 -3.31
N THR A 77 -0.83 -4.60 -2.67
CA THR A 77 -0.16 -4.49 -1.36
C THR A 77 1.33 -4.17 -1.49
N HIS A 78 1.90 -4.33 -2.68
CA HIS A 78 3.29 -4.06 -2.99
C HIS A 78 3.39 -3.43 -4.38
N VAL A 79 4.47 -2.72 -4.62
CA VAL A 79 4.85 -2.20 -5.94
C VAL A 79 6.33 -2.46 -6.18
N THR A 80 6.70 -2.69 -7.43
CA THR A 80 8.09 -2.81 -7.82
C THR A 80 8.72 -1.43 -7.91
N ILE A 81 9.77 -1.18 -7.16
CA ILE A 81 10.56 0.05 -7.20
C ILE A 81 11.73 -0.06 -8.19
N PRO A 82 12.43 1.05 -8.55
CA PRO A 82 13.46 1.04 -9.59
C PRO A 82 14.59 0.02 -9.42
N THR A 83 14.88 -0.41 -8.20
CA THR A 83 15.88 -1.46 -7.92
C THR A 83 15.39 -2.87 -8.26
N GLY A 84 14.14 -3.06 -8.68
CA GLY A 84 13.50 -4.36 -8.87
C GLY A 84 12.96 -4.98 -7.60
N ARG A 85 13.11 -4.33 -6.44
CA ARG A 85 12.57 -4.80 -5.17
C ARG A 85 11.07 -4.53 -5.07
N GLU A 86 10.33 -5.50 -4.53
CA GLU A 86 8.94 -5.30 -4.12
C GLU A 86 8.90 -4.50 -2.80
N ALA A 87 8.30 -3.33 -2.83
CA ALA A 87 8.09 -2.48 -1.67
C ALA A 87 6.62 -2.50 -1.24
N SER A 88 6.36 -2.66 0.06
CA SER A 88 5.01 -2.68 0.61
C SER A 88 4.36 -1.29 0.57
N LEU A 89 3.07 -1.26 0.31
CA LEU A 89 2.22 -0.08 0.41
C LEU A 89 1.45 -0.11 1.73
N ASP A 90 1.52 0.98 2.48
CA ASP A 90 0.75 1.22 3.70
C ASP A 90 -0.48 2.08 3.38
N TYR A 91 -1.66 1.49 3.55
CA TYR A 91 -2.96 2.14 3.32
C TYR A 91 -3.46 2.74 4.63
N ARG A 92 -3.28 4.04 4.80
CA ARG A 92 -3.61 4.77 6.02
C ARG A 92 -5.08 5.16 6.11
N ASP A 93 -5.59 5.34 7.33
CA ASP A 93 -7.00 5.70 7.58
C ASP A 93 -7.38 7.08 7.04
N ASN A 94 -6.41 8.00 6.94
CA ASN A 94 -6.60 9.32 6.33
C ASN A 94 -6.79 9.29 4.81
N GLY A 95 -6.60 8.12 4.18
CA GLY A 95 -6.74 7.92 2.74
C GLY A 95 -5.42 7.99 1.97
N ASP A 96 -4.29 8.26 2.64
CA ASP A 96 -2.98 8.20 2.00
C ASP A 96 -2.54 6.76 1.76
N VAL A 97 -1.83 6.56 0.67
CA VAL A 97 -1.08 5.33 0.40
C VAL A 97 0.39 5.65 0.45
N VAL A 98 1.11 5.06 1.39
CA VAL A 98 2.50 5.42 1.69
C VAL A 98 3.44 4.28 1.31
N LEU A 99 4.53 4.63 0.66
CA LEU A 99 5.65 3.76 0.39
C LEU A 99 6.87 4.27 1.15
N SER A 100 7.41 3.46 2.06
CA SER A 100 8.67 3.77 2.75
C SER A 100 9.82 3.04 2.06
N ALA A 101 10.79 3.80 1.56
CA ALA A 101 11.97 3.26 0.88
C ALA A 101 13.22 4.08 1.21
N LYS A 102 14.39 3.42 1.19
CA LYS A 102 15.64 4.16 1.32
C LYS A 102 15.84 5.02 0.08
N MET A 103 16.26 6.26 0.28
CA MET A 103 16.42 7.24 -0.81
C MET A 103 17.22 6.69 -2.02
N PRO A 104 18.33 5.93 -1.85
CA PRO A 104 19.04 5.34 -2.99
C PRO A 104 18.21 4.38 -3.84
N GLU A 105 17.17 3.77 -3.28
CA GLU A 105 16.32 2.83 -4.00
C GLU A 105 15.37 3.51 -4.99
N LEU A 106 15.20 4.84 -4.88
CA LEU A 106 14.29 5.65 -5.69
C LEU A 106 14.98 6.65 -6.63
N TYR A 107 16.31 6.65 -6.73
CA TYR A 107 17.05 7.65 -7.52
C TYR A 107 16.63 7.74 -9.00
N SER A 108 16.24 6.64 -9.62
CA SER A 108 15.77 6.65 -11.01
C SER A 108 14.26 6.87 -11.16
N GLN A 109 13.54 7.09 -10.07
CA GLN A 109 12.12 7.38 -10.09
C GLN A 109 11.90 8.88 -10.33
N GLY A 110 11.75 9.26 -11.60
CA GLY A 110 11.54 10.67 -12.02
C GLY A 110 10.08 11.07 -12.17
N THR A 111 9.14 10.13 -12.02
CA THR A 111 7.69 10.38 -12.15
C THR A 111 6.98 10.03 -10.85
N PRO A 112 5.83 10.66 -10.56
CA PRO A 112 5.00 10.25 -9.42
C PRO A 112 4.63 8.76 -9.51
N LEU A 113 4.74 8.06 -8.38
CA LEU A 113 4.27 6.69 -8.28
C LEU A 113 2.75 6.71 -8.13
N THR A 114 2.04 6.04 -9.01
CA THR A 114 0.57 6.02 -8.97
C THR A 114 0.02 4.60 -8.98
N ILE A 115 -1.15 4.42 -8.37
CA ILE A 115 -1.94 3.17 -8.38
C ILE A 115 -3.39 3.48 -8.76
N ALA A 116 -4.25 2.48 -8.77
CA ALA A 116 -5.67 2.61 -9.12
C ALA A 116 -5.90 3.26 -10.50
N GLY A 117 -5.08 2.90 -11.50
CA GLY A 117 -5.16 3.50 -12.83
C GLY A 117 -4.84 5.00 -12.85
N GLY A 118 -3.92 5.45 -12.01
CA GLY A 118 -3.50 6.85 -11.90
C GLY A 118 -4.36 7.71 -10.96
N ARG A 119 -5.38 7.15 -10.32
CA ARG A 119 -6.31 7.89 -9.44
C ARG A 119 -5.72 8.20 -8.06
N ILE A 120 -4.69 7.46 -7.64
CA ILE A 120 -4.02 7.65 -6.35
C ILE A 120 -2.54 7.86 -6.61
N THR A 121 -2.02 8.98 -6.15
CA THR A 121 -0.58 9.22 -6.07
C THR A 121 -0.05 8.66 -4.74
N VAL A 122 0.96 7.81 -4.82
CA VAL A 122 1.61 7.23 -3.65
C VAL A 122 2.52 8.27 -3.00
N VAL A 123 2.39 8.42 -1.70
CA VAL A 123 3.27 9.26 -0.88
C VAL A 123 4.54 8.48 -0.56
N CYS A 124 5.69 8.98 -0.99
CA CYS A 124 6.97 8.36 -0.73
C CYS A 124 7.58 8.92 0.55
N GLU A 125 7.79 8.08 1.54
CA GLU A 125 8.57 8.37 2.75
C GLU A 125 10.02 7.94 2.49
N LEU A 126 10.88 8.94 2.25
CA LEU A 126 12.28 8.73 1.92
C LEU A 126 13.08 8.51 3.20
N LEU A 127 13.77 7.38 3.26
CA LEU A 127 14.55 6.99 4.43
C LEU A 127 16.06 7.14 4.15
N SER A 128 16.81 7.46 5.20
CA SER A 128 18.27 7.38 5.20
C SER A 128 18.76 5.93 5.02
N PRO A 129 20.04 5.70 4.74
CA PRO A 129 20.61 4.35 4.72
C PRO A 129 20.38 3.56 6.02
N ALA A 130 20.29 4.25 7.16
CA ALA A 130 19.98 3.64 8.47
C ALA A 130 18.46 3.48 8.73
N GLY A 131 17.59 3.75 7.75
CA GLY A 131 16.14 3.59 7.89
C GLY A 131 15.43 4.71 8.66
N ARG A 132 16.06 5.87 8.85
CA ARG A 132 15.43 7.03 9.51
C ARG A 132 14.71 7.89 8.48
N PRO A 133 13.48 8.38 8.77
CA PRO A 133 12.78 9.31 7.87
C PRO A 133 13.61 10.57 7.61
N LEU A 134 13.69 10.95 6.35
CA LEU A 134 14.35 12.18 5.89
C LEU A 134 13.32 13.17 5.35
N GLN A 135 12.47 12.71 4.45
CA GLN A 135 11.49 13.53 3.75
C GLN A 135 10.30 12.68 3.34
N THR A 136 9.13 13.32 3.27
CA THR A 136 7.91 12.73 2.69
C THR A 136 7.50 13.57 1.51
N THR A 137 7.24 12.94 0.36
CA THR A 137 6.82 13.63 -0.87
C THR A 137 5.89 12.75 -1.71
N SER A 138 4.95 13.37 -2.40
CA SER A 138 4.17 12.74 -3.47
C SER A 138 4.71 13.11 -4.87
N ASP A 139 5.61 14.10 -4.93
CA ASP A 139 6.26 14.55 -6.16
C ASP A 139 7.78 14.34 -6.06
N LEU A 140 8.21 13.18 -6.52
CA LEU A 140 9.63 12.83 -6.54
C LEU A 140 10.44 13.70 -7.51
N ALA A 141 9.84 14.14 -8.64
CA ALA A 141 10.54 15.00 -9.59
C ALA A 141 10.87 16.35 -8.96
N ALA A 142 9.90 17.01 -8.33
CA ALA A 142 10.13 18.26 -7.61
C ALA A 142 11.13 18.08 -6.46
N PHE A 143 11.07 16.94 -5.76
CA PHE A 143 12.02 16.61 -4.70
C PHE A 143 13.47 16.54 -5.23
N TRP A 144 13.72 15.80 -6.34
CA TRP A 144 15.08 15.65 -6.90
C TRP A 144 15.65 16.98 -7.40
N HIS A 145 14.82 17.85 -7.97
CA HIS A 145 15.25 19.17 -8.44
C HIS A 145 15.40 20.23 -7.34
N GLY A 146 14.74 20.02 -6.19
CA GLY A 146 14.70 20.96 -5.07
C GLY A 146 15.45 20.49 -3.82
N SER A 147 14.66 19.99 -2.85
CA SER A 147 15.14 19.67 -1.49
C SER A 147 16.24 18.61 -1.42
N TYR A 148 16.39 17.79 -2.46
CA TYR A 148 17.41 16.74 -2.49
C TYR A 148 18.83 17.28 -2.27
N LYS A 149 19.18 18.42 -2.87
CA LYS A 149 20.55 18.98 -2.78
C LYS A 149 20.98 19.29 -1.35
N GLU A 150 20.06 19.78 -0.53
CA GLU A 150 20.33 20.06 0.88
C GLU A 150 20.51 18.77 1.67
N ILE A 151 19.60 17.82 1.48
CA ILE A 151 19.66 16.50 2.12
C ILE A 151 20.92 15.74 1.67
N GLN A 152 21.28 15.80 0.38
CA GLN A 152 22.49 15.19 -0.17
C GLN A 152 23.75 15.70 0.55
N LYS A 153 23.88 17.02 0.75
CA LYS A 153 25.02 17.63 1.44
C LYS A 153 25.16 17.10 2.87
N GLU A 154 24.06 17.03 3.61
CA GLU A 154 24.06 16.47 4.96
C GLU A 154 24.40 14.98 4.96
N MET A 155 23.78 14.22 4.05
CA MET A 155 23.91 12.76 4.01
C MET A 155 25.30 12.33 3.47
N LYS A 156 25.92 13.05 2.54
CA LYS A 156 27.31 12.83 2.12
C LYS A 156 28.28 12.91 3.32
N GLY A 157 28.05 13.85 4.24
CA GLY A 157 28.84 13.95 5.47
C GLY A 157 28.62 12.79 6.44
N ARG A 158 27.35 12.37 6.61
CA ARG A 158 26.99 11.32 7.57
C ARG A 158 27.18 9.89 7.05
N TYR A 159 27.03 9.68 5.75
CA TYR A 159 27.13 8.39 5.07
C TYR A 159 28.05 8.45 3.85
N PRO A 160 29.35 8.72 4.02
CA PRO A 160 30.29 8.95 2.92
C PRO A 160 30.54 7.72 2.03
N LYS A 161 30.21 6.53 2.52
CA LYS A 161 30.36 5.27 1.76
C LYS A 161 29.19 4.97 0.80
N HIS A 162 28.10 5.75 0.90
CA HIS A 162 26.95 5.58 0.03
C HIS A 162 27.03 6.49 -1.20
N PHE A 163 26.50 6.01 -2.31
CA PHE A 163 26.40 6.82 -3.53
C PHE A 163 25.31 7.89 -3.38
N TRP A 164 25.67 9.12 -3.71
CA TRP A 164 24.77 10.29 -3.68
C TRP A 164 24.93 11.00 -5.02
N PRO A 165 24.06 10.74 -6.03
CA PRO A 165 24.15 11.37 -7.34
C PRO A 165 24.01 12.89 -7.25
N ASP A 166 24.60 13.62 -8.21
CA ASP A 166 24.53 15.08 -8.31
C ASP A 166 23.31 15.54 -9.10
#